data_3415b3fe127706f762afce0ce657eb0b
#
_entry.id   3415b3fe127706f762afce0ce657eb0b
#
_cell.length_a   1.000
_cell.length_b   1.000
_cell.length_c   1.000
_cell.angle_alpha   90.00
_cell.angle_beta   90.00
_cell.angle_gamma   90.00
#
_symmetry.space_group_name_H-M   'P 1'
#
loop_
_entity.id
_entity.type
_entity.pdbx_description
1 polymer ?
#
loop_
_entity_poly.entity_id
_entity_poly.type
_entity_poly.pdbx_seq_one_letter_code
_entity_poly.pdbx_strand_id
1 'polypeptide(L)'
;IYLDGALGSRGAWLKQDYADDPGNTGLPLTGPAKLRNILVRAAQGNFQPAIHAIGTAANEDALNAVAEIAESFPGDRRWRIEHAQIVDPADLPKFAQNGVIASMQPVHQTSDRKMAEARLGPDRLDGAYAWNSILELGGRLAFGSDAPVESPDPFAGLAAAITRTDADGEPFGGWRPEERVNREQALAGFTSEAAFAGFAEGRFGRLLPGERADFVLIDRDPMLASPAELRETRVLETWVGGRKVYEAD
;
A
#
# COMPACT_ATOMS: atom_id res chain seq x y z
N ILE A 1 1.02 13.84 -5.19
CA ILE A 1 2.38 14.28 -5.54
C ILE A 1 3.11 13.07 -6.11
N TYR A 2 3.74 13.20 -7.27
CA TYR A 2 4.54 12.12 -7.86
C TYR A 2 6.02 12.43 -7.63
N LEU A 3 6.73 11.58 -6.88
CA LEU A 3 8.17 11.72 -6.68
C LEU A 3 8.97 11.01 -7.77
N ASP A 4 8.44 9.89 -8.26
CA ASP A 4 9.10 9.07 -9.28
C ASP A 4 8.09 8.39 -10.21
N GLY A 5 8.56 7.55 -11.10
CA GLY A 5 7.77 6.73 -11.98
C GLY A 5 7.72 5.26 -11.56
N ALA A 6 7.17 4.40 -12.44
CA ALA A 6 7.00 2.97 -12.16
C ALA A 6 8.31 2.19 -12.24
N LEU A 7 8.40 1.10 -11.45
CA LEU A 7 9.56 0.20 -11.44
C LEU A 7 9.77 -0.49 -12.80
N GLY A 8 8.67 -0.93 -13.44
CA GLY A 8 8.71 -1.64 -14.72
C GLY A 8 9.33 -0.85 -15.85
N SER A 9 9.05 0.43 -15.94
CA SER A 9 9.60 1.35 -16.93
C SER A 9 11.00 1.89 -16.55
N ARG A 10 11.58 1.44 -15.46
CA ARG A 10 12.80 1.99 -14.84
C ARG A 10 12.68 3.48 -14.51
N GLY A 11 11.48 3.94 -14.19
CA GLY A 11 11.20 5.29 -13.74
C GLY A 11 11.23 5.46 -12.22
N ALA A 12 11.14 4.37 -11.45
CA ALA A 12 11.24 4.42 -10.00
C ALA A 12 12.64 4.90 -9.57
N TRP A 13 12.70 5.91 -8.70
CA TRP A 13 13.96 6.52 -8.30
C TRP A 13 14.64 5.72 -7.20
N LEU A 14 15.76 5.08 -7.55
CA LEU A 14 16.52 4.19 -6.70
C LEU A 14 17.78 4.89 -6.14
N LYS A 15 18.25 4.41 -4.98
CA LYS A 15 19.55 4.82 -4.40
C LYS A 15 20.75 4.27 -5.19
N GLN A 16 20.54 3.19 -5.93
CA GLN A 16 21.56 2.51 -6.74
C GLN A 16 21.01 2.23 -8.13
N ASP A 17 21.90 1.98 -9.08
CA ASP A 17 21.52 1.64 -10.45
C ASP A 17 20.57 0.44 -10.52
N TYR A 18 19.71 0.42 -11.53
CA TYR A 18 18.98 -0.78 -11.88
C TYR A 18 19.95 -1.93 -12.20
N ALA A 19 19.66 -3.13 -11.71
CA ALA A 19 20.54 -4.29 -11.94
C ALA A 19 20.66 -4.64 -13.42
N ASP A 20 19.58 -4.41 -14.17
CA ASP A 20 19.50 -4.68 -15.61
C ASP A 20 19.68 -3.42 -16.48
N ASP A 21 20.13 -2.31 -15.91
CA ASP A 21 20.41 -1.05 -16.64
C ASP A 21 21.45 -0.20 -15.87
N PRO A 22 22.73 -0.60 -15.89
CA PRO A 22 23.80 0.12 -15.18
C PRO A 22 23.93 1.58 -15.63
N GLY A 23 24.08 2.49 -14.67
CA GLY A 23 24.13 3.93 -14.87
C GLY A 23 22.75 4.61 -14.82
N ASN A 24 21.67 3.85 -14.70
CA ASN A 24 20.32 4.37 -14.55
C ASN A 24 19.80 4.13 -13.12
N THR A 25 19.47 5.21 -12.40
CA THR A 25 18.87 5.17 -11.05
C THR A 25 17.40 5.56 -11.08
N GLY A 26 16.78 5.70 -12.23
CA GLY A 26 15.39 6.14 -12.38
C GLY A 26 15.24 7.66 -12.52
N LEU A 27 14.01 8.14 -12.34
CA LEU A 27 13.65 9.52 -12.67
C LEU A 27 12.96 10.23 -11.49
N PRO A 28 13.65 11.16 -10.80
CA PRO A 28 12.98 12.04 -9.84
C PRO A 28 12.09 13.04 -10.59
N LEU A 29 10.76 12.90 -10.45
CA LEU A 29 9.75 13.77 -11.07
C LEU A 29 9.53 15.06 -10.27
N THR A 30 9.59 14.96 -8.96
CA THR A 30 9.53 16.11 -8.05
C THR A 30 10.78 16.13 -7.19
N GLY A 31 11.62 17.14 -7.41
CA GLY A 31 12.87 17.26 -6.66
C GLY A 31 12.63 17.63 -5.18
N PRO A 32 13.62 17.37 -4.29
CA PRO A 32 13.48 17.49 -2.84
C PRO A 32 13.00 18.87 -2.35
N ALA A 33 13.52 19.95 -2.87
CA ALA A 33 13.11 21.31 -2.47
C ALA A 33 11.64 21.61 -2.85
N LYS A 34 11.20 21.14 -4.02
CA LYS A 34 9.82 21.30 -4.47
C LYS A 34 8.87 20.48 -3.61
N LEU A 35 9.24 19.25 -3.24
CA LEU A 35 8.47 18.40 -2.34
C LEU A 35 8.24 19.11 -1.00
N ARG A 36 9.30 19.58 -0.35
CA ARG A 36 9.21 20.29 0.94
C ARG A 36 8.30 21.51 0.87
N ASN A 37 8.41 22.32 -0.18
CA ASN A 37 7.53 23.47 -0.39
C ASN A 37 6.06 23.07 -0.54
N ILE A 38 5.76 21.96 -1.25
CA ILE A 38 4.39 21.46 -1.39
C ILE A 38 3.87 20.97 -0.03
N LEU A 39 4.67 20.22 0.72
CA LEU A 39 4.29 19.69 2.03
C LEU A 39 4.04 20.80 3.05
N VAL A 40 4.88 21.84 3.08
CA VAL A 40 4.63 23.04 3.93
C VAL A 40 3.28 23.67 3.60
N ARG A 41 2.99 23.89 2.33
CA ARG A 41 1.70 24.46 1.90
C ARG A 41 0.52 23.54 2.24
N ALA A 42 0.69 22.23 2.09
CA ALA A 42 -0.32 21.26 2.48
C ALA A 42 -0.57 21.31 4.00
N ALA A 43 0.51 21.37 4.79
CA ALA A 43 0.42 21.49 6.25
C ALA A 43 -0.29 22.78 6.68
N GLN A 44 0.05 23.92 6.08
CA GLN A 44 -0.60 25.21 6.33
C GLN A 44 -2.09 25.22 5.95
N GLY A 45 -2.43 24.57 4.84
CA GLY A 45 -3.80 24.44 4.33
C GLY A 45 -4.60 23.31 4.98
N ASN A 46 -4.01 22.56 5.90
CA ASN A 46 -4.59 21.35 6.51
C ASN A 46 -5.05 20.31 5.49
N PHE A 47 -4.29 20.15 4.39
CA PHE A 47 -4.47 19.08 3.43
C PHE A 47 -3.68 17.83 3.85
N GLN A 48 -4.20 16.69 3.47
CA GLN A 48 -3.51 15.39 3.60
C GLN A 48 -2.82 15.04 2.28
N PRO A 49 -1.50 15.14 2.16
CA PRO A 49 -0.78 14.69 0.99
C PRO A 49 -0.86 13.17 0.80
N ALA A 50 -1.03 12.76 -0.46
CA ALA A 50 -0.76 11.43 -0.95
C ALA A 50 0.48 11.53 -1.85
N ILE A 51 1.55 10.84 -1.48
CA ILE A 51 2.86 10.95 -2.11
C ILE A 51 3.16 9.63 -2.82
N HIS A 52 3.14 9.63 -4.15
CA HIS A 52 3.56 8.49 -4.95
C HIS A 52 5.08 8.33 -4.82
N ALA A 53 5.53 7.22 -4.28
CA ALA A 53 6.93 6.86 -4.18
C ALA A 53 7.12 5.34 -4.27
N ILE A 54 7.79 4.90 -5.32
CA ILE A 54 8.04 3.48 -5.60
C ILE A 54 9.48 3.10 -5.25
N GLY A 55 10.46 3.87 -5.70
CA GLY A 55 11.87 3.55 -5.54
C GLY A 55 12.44 3.91 -4.16
N THR A 56 13.58 3.29 -3.84
CA THR A 56 14.24 3.46 -2.53
C THR A 56 14.63 4.91 -2.23
N ALA A 57 15.09 5.68 -3.20
CA ALA A 57 15.43 7.09 -3.02
C ALA A 57 14.18 7.97 -2.89
N ALA A 58 13.11 7.66 -3.63
CA ALA A 58 11.85 8.39 -3.53
C ALA A 58 11.20 8.20 -2.15
N ASN A 59 11.16 6.97 -1.64
CA ASN A 59 10.65 6.67 -0.30
C ASN A 59 11.47 7.36 0.79
N GLU A 60 12.80 7.33 0.70
CA GLU A 60 13.68 8.03 1.65
C GLU A 60 13.42 9.53 1.66
N ASP A 61 13.37 10.18 0.48
CA ASP A 61 13.11 11.63 0.40
C ASP A 61 11.73 11.99 0.93
N ALA A 62 10.70 11.18 0.64
CA ALA A 62 9.35 11.37 1.18
C ALA A 62 9.34 11.30 2.71
N LEU A 63 9.90 10.24 3.28
CA LEU A 63 9.94 10.02 4.73
C LEU A 63 10.73 11.10 5.46
N ASN A 64 11.89 11.50 4.92
CA ASN A 64 12.72 12.57 5.47
C ASN A 64 11.99 13.93 5.38
N ALA A 65 11.36 14.24 4.25
CA ALA A 65 10.60 15.48 4.10
C ALA A 65 9.42 15.58 5.08
N VAL A 66 8.73 14.46 5.31
CA VAL A 66 7.65 14.42 6.32
C VAL A 66 8.19 14.66 7.71
N ALA A 67 9.31 14.04 8.10
CA ALA A 67 9.95 14.24 9.39
C ALA A 67 10.33 15.71 9.62
N GLU A 68 11.00 16.35 8.64
CA GLU A 68 11.39 17.77 8.70
C GLU A 68 10.17 18.69 8.88
N ILE A 69 9.08 18.42 8.18
CA ILE A 69 7.88 19.26 8.26
C ILE A 69 7.13 19.04 9.59
N ALA A 70 7.12 17.81 10.12
CA ALA A 70 6.45 17.48 11.36
C ALA A 70 6.99 18.28 12.57
N GLU A 71 8.26 18.67 12.57
CA GLU A 71 8.85 19.52 13.61
C GLU A 71 8.14 20.89 13.70
N SER A 72 7.78 21.47 12.57
CA SER A 72 7.11 22.78 12.50
C SER A 72 5.58 22.70 12.49
N PHE A 73 5.04 21.55 12.09
CA PHE A 73 3.61 21.31 11.94
C PHE A 73 3.22 20.00 12.64
N PRO A 74 3.28 19.95 13.97
CA PRO A 74 2.96 18.73 14.73
C PRO A 74 1.47 18.36 14.63
N GLY A 75 1.15 17.11 14.98
CA GLY A 75 -0.21 16.58 15.04
C GLY A 75 -0.42 15.35 14.18
N ASP A 76 -1.60 14.73 14.32
CA ASP A 76 -2.00 13.58 13.53
C ASP A 76 -2.38 14.03 12.12
N ARG A 77 -1.48 13.83 11.18
CA ARG A 77 -1.68 14.28 9.78
C ARG A 77 -1.95 13.13 8.83
N ARG A 78 -1.61 11.91 9.21
CA ARG A 78 -1.82 10.67 8.45
C ARG A 78 -1.41 10.81 6.98
N TRP A 79 -0.29 11.46 6.72
CA TRP A 79 0.20 11.58 5.37
C TRP A 79 0.56 10.21 4.83
N ARG A 80 0.27 9.99 3.54
CA ARG A 80 0.44 8.68 2.93
C ARG A 80 1.55 8.69 1.90
N ILE A 81 2.27 7.57 1.86
CA ILE A 81 3.08 7.19 0.71
C ILE A 81 2.29 6.13 -0.04
N GLU A 82 1.89 6.47 -1.25
CA GLU A 82 1.23 5.57 -2.18
C GLU A 82 2.29 4.65 -2.81
N HIS A 83 2.00 3.40 -2.88
CA HIS A 83 2.83 2.27 -3.26
C HIS A 83 3.84 1.87 -2.20
N ALA A 84 4.76 2.72 -1.75
CA ALA A 84 5.84 2.36 -0.82
C ALA A 84 6.49 1.02 -1.23
N GLN A 85 6.69 0.83 -2.54
CA GLN A 85 6.85 -0.47 -3.16
C GLN A 85 8.21 -1.08 -2.87
N ILE A 86 9.27 -0.28 -3.01
CA ILE A 86 10.65 -0.67 -2.70
C ILE A 86 11.21 0.34 -1.70
N VAL A 87 11.29 -0.08 -0.45
CA VAL A 87 11.80 0.73 0.65
C VAL A 87 13.15 0.17 1.09
N ASP A 88 14.13 1.03 1.31
CA ASP A 88 15.38 0.60 1.93
C ASP A 88 15.06 0.09 3.36
N PRO A 89 15.54 -1.09 3.77
CA PRO A 89 15.30 -1.59 5.14
C PRO A 89 15.63 -0.59 6.24
N ALA A 90 16.64 0.27 6.04
CA ALA A 90 17.02 1.32 6.99
C ALA A 90 15.95 2.42 7.13
N ASP A 91 15.08 2.57 6.14
CA ASP A 91 14.02 3.58 6.13
C ASP A 91 12.67 3.07 6.65
N LEU A 92 12.45 1.75 6.75
CA LEU A 92 11.21 1.16 7.23
C LEU A 92 10.75 1.68 8.60
N PRO A 93 11.62 1.86 9.61
CA PRO A 93 11.19 2.40 10.91
C PRO A 93 10.60 3.81 10.84
N LYS A 94 10.95 4.59 9.81
CA LYS A 94 10.48 5.97 9.66
C LYS A 94 8.97 6.08 9.42
N PHE A 95 8.32 5.03 8.90
CA PHE A 95 6.85 5.02 8.77
C PHE A 95 6.19 5.20 10.13
N ALA A 96 6.57 4.38 11.12
CA ALA A 96 6.04 4.49 12.48
C ALA A 96 6.50 5.78 13.18
N GLN A 97 7.77 6.12 13.08
CA GLN A 97 8.36 7.30 13.74
C GLN A 97 7.68 8.60 13.31
N ASN A 98 7.29 8.71 12.04
CA ASN A 98 6.72 9.91 11.45
C ASN A 98 5.19 9.84 11.29
N GLY A 99 4.55 8.75 11.72
CA GLY A 99 3.11 8.54 11.55
C GLY A 99 2.66 8.50 10.08
N VAL A 100 3.55 8.09 9.18
CA VAL A 100 3.26 7.94 7.75
C VAL A 100 2.57 6.60 7.51
N ILE A 101 1.50 6.62 6.70
CA ILE A 101 0.76 5.42 6.31
C ILE A 101 1.29 4.93 4.97
N ALA A 102 1.66 3.65 4.89
CA ALA A 102 1.98 2.99 3.64
C ALA A 102 0.67 2.53 2.96
N SER A 103 0.32 3.15 1.84
CA SER A 103 -0.89 2.85 1.06
C SER A 103 -0.48 1.96 -0.11
N MET A 104 -0.72 0.66 0.03
CA MET A 104 -0.09 -0.36 -0.81
C MET A 104 -1.11 -1.22 -1.55
N GLN A 105 -0.65 -1.92 -2.59
CA GLN A 105 -1.49 -2.76 -3.44
C GLN A 105 -0.95 -4.20 -3.44
N PRO A 106 -1.61 -5.13 -2.72
CA PRO A 106 -1.11 -6.49 -2.63
C PRO A 106 -1.02 -7.22 -3.98
N VAL A 107 -1.90 -6.91 -4.93
CA VAL A 107 -1.85 -7.52 -6.28
C VAL A 107 -0.61 -7.08 -7.04
N HIS A 108 -0.15 -5.82 -6.89
CA HIS A 108 1.09 -5.35 -7.52
C HIS A 108 2.29 -6.24 -7.18
N GLN A 109 2.38 -6.73 -5.93
CA GLN A 109 3.47 -7.65 -5.58
C GLN A 109 3.44 -8.93 -6.41
N THR A 110 2.26 -9.50 -6.64
CA THR A 110 2.14 -10.75 -7.40
C THR A 110 2.37 -10.55 -8.89
N SER A 111 1.90 -9.43 -9.44
CA SER A 111 2.10 -9.07 -10.85
C SER A 111 3.55 -8.71 -11.15
N ASP A 112 4.20 -8.00 -10.22
CA ASP A 112 5.51 -7.36 -10.44
C ASP A 112 6.71 -8.23 -10.02
N ARG A 113 6.54 -9.28 -9.22
CA ARG A 113 7.65 -10.02 -8.58
C ARG A 113 8.82 -10.34 -9.50
N LYS A 114 8.54 -10.93 -10.67
CA LYS A 114 9.58 -11.31 -11.64
C LYS A 114 10.29 -10.09 -12.22
N MET A 115 9.55 -9.04 -12.45
CA MET A 115 10.08 -7.77 -12.94
C MET A 115 10.91 -7.09 -11.84
N ALA A 116 10.44 -7.08 -10.59
CA ALA A 116 11.18 -6.54 -9.46
C ALA A 116 12.53 -7.24 -9.26
N GLU A 117 12.56 -8.57 -9.34
CA GLU A 117 13.81 -9.36 -9.30
C GLU A 117 14.79 -8.95 -10.42
N ALA A 118 14.29 -8.78 -11.65
CA ALA A 118 15.11 -8.37 -12.78
C ALA A 118 15.66 -6.94 -12.61
N ARG A 119 14.83 -6.02 -12.11
CA ARG A 119 15.17 -4.60 -11.94
C ARG A 119 16.15 -4.35 -10.79
N LEU A 120 16.01 -5.08 -9.69
CA LEU A 120 16.77 -4.84 -8.46
C LEU A 120 17.93 -5.81 -8.28
N GLY A 121 17.84 -7.00 -8.87
CA GLY A 121 18.73 -8.12 -8.56
C GLY A 121 18.35 -8.81 -7.23
N PRO A 122 18.85 -10.03 -6.99
CA PRO A 122 18.42 -10.85 -5.86
C PRO A 122 18.79 -10.25 -4.49
N ASP A 123 19.87 -9.49 -4.42
CA ASP A 123 20.44 -8.99 -3.15
C ASP A 123 19.78 -7.67 -2.67
N ARG A 124 18.83 -7.10 -3.43
CA ARG A 124 18.18 -5.82 -3.12
C ARG A 124 16.67 -5.92 -3.00
N LEU A 125 16.16 -7.10 -2.68
CA LEU A 125 14.73 -7.35 -2.52
C LEU A 125 14.24 -7.18 -1.08
N ASP A 126 15.14 -7.03 -0.11
CA ASP A 126 14.78 -6.69 1.25
C ASP A 126 14.10 -5.32 1.27
N GLY A 127 12.92 -5.24 1.86
CA GLY A 127 12.09 -4.03 1.81
C GLY A 127 11.22 -3.89 0.55
N ALA A 128 11.21 -4.90 -0.35
CA ALA A 128 10.26 -4.93 -1.46
C ALA A 128 8.89 -5.43 -0.98
N TYR A 129 7.86 -4.57 -1.10
CA TYR A 129 6.50 -4.86 -0.64
C TYR A 129 6.49 -5.33 0.82
N ALA A 130 7.15 -4.57 1.71
CA ALA A 130 7.51 -4.94 3.08
C ALA A 130 6.35 -4.77 4.07
N TRP A 131 5.22 -5.46 3.84
CA TRP A 131 4.00 -5.26 4.63
C TRP A 131 4.17 -5.66 6.08
N ASN A 132 4.67 -6.88 6.33
CA ASN A 132 4.84 -7.38 7.69
C ASN A 132 5.91 -6.58 8.45
N SER A 133 7.02 -6.27 7.78
CA SER A 133 8.09 -5.45 8.37
C SER A 133 7.61 -4.08 8.81
N ILE A 134 6.79 -3.40 8.01
CA ILE A 134 6.19 -2.11 8.40
C ILE A 134 5.30 -2.26 9.62
N LEU A 135 4.45 -3.30 9.69
CA LEU A 135 3.58 -3.56 10.84
C LEU A 135 4.36 -3.93 12.10
N GLU A 136 5.37 -4.79 11.99
CA GLU A 136 6.22 -5.19 13.13
C GLU A 136 6.98 -4.01 13.74
N LEU A 137 7.34 -3.04 12.91
CA LEU A 137 7.98 -1.78 13.34
C LEU A 137 6.97 -0.74 13.88
N GLY A 138 5.68 -1.10 13.97
CA GLY A 138 4.63 -0.23 14.50
C GLY A 138 4.05 0.75 13.48
N GLY A 139 4.39 0.62 12.20
CA GLY A 139 3.80 1.39 11.11
C GLY A 139 2.36 0.95 10.79
N ARG A 140 1.70 1.67 9.89
CA ARG A 140 0.34 1.38 9.44
C ARG A 140 0.29 1.14 7.95
N LEU A 141 -0.58 0.21 7.55
CA LEU A 141 -0.87 -0.10 6.15
C LEU A 141 -2.32 0.26 5.82
N ALA A 142 -2.55 0.77 4.63
CA ALA A 142 -3.85 0.76 3.97
C ALA A 142 -3.69 0.00 2.65
N PHE A 143 -4.66 -0.82 2.29
CA PHE A 143 -4.63 -1.59 1.05
C PHE A 143 -5.69 -1.11 0.06
N GLY A 144 -5.37 -1.25 -1.22
CA GLY A 144 -6.22 -0.95 -2.36
C GLY A 144 -5.78 -1.69 -3.60
N SER A 145 -6.43 -1.42 -4.73
CA SER A 145 -6.12 -2.04 -6.03
C SER A 145 -5.36 -1.13 -6.98
N ASP A 146 -5.43 0.19 -6.78
CA ASP A 146 -4.97 1.18 -7.75
C ASP A 146 -5.68 1.03 -9.12
N ALA A 147 -6.99 0.70 -9.08
CA ALA A 147 -7.78 0.56 -10.31
C ALA A 147 -7.71 1.85 -11.17
N PRO A 148 -7.50 1.75 -12.49
CA PRO A 148 -7.63 0.55 -13.33
C PRO A 148 -6.31 -0.20 -13.60
N VAL A 149 -5.23 0.07 -12.85
CA VAL A 149 -3.95 -0.65 -13.01
C VAL A 149 -4.16 -2.13 -12.70
N GLU A 150 -4.83 -2.42 -11.59
CA GLU A 150 -5.29 -3.78 -11.26
C GLU A 150 -6.82 -3.82 -11.17
N SER A 151 -7.38 -5.04 -11.11
CA SER A 151 -8.81 -5.22 -10.89
C SER A 151 -9.25 -4.56 -9.58
N PRO A 152 -10.42 -3.89 -9.54
CA PRO A 152 -10.96 -3.33 -8.30
C PRO A 152 -11.42 -4.41 -7.31
N ASP A 153 -11.38 -5.69 -7.67
CA ASP A 153 -11.78 -6.81 -6.82
C ASP A 153 -10.85 -6.93 -5.60
N PRO A 154 -11.34 -6.71 -4.36
CA PRO A 154 -10.52 -6.77 -3.17
C PRO A 154 -10.12 -8.20 -2.79
N PHE A 155 -10.82 -9.23 -3.24
CA PHE A 155 -10.57 -10.61 -2.80
C PHE A 155 -9.27 -11.17 -3.39
N ALA A 156 -8.93 -10.80 -4.63
CA ALA A 156 -7.62 -11.08 -5.20
C ALA A 156 -6.50 -10.43 -4.35
N GLY A 157 -6.71 -9.19 -3.93
CA GLY A 157 -5.79 -8.49 -3.03
C GLY A 157 -5.65 -9.12 -1.66
N LEU A 158 -6.77 -9.55 -1.04
CA LEU A 158 -6.77 -10.28 0.23
C LEU A 158 -5.98 -11.59 0.11
N ALA A 159 -6.22 -12.36 -0.96
CA ALA A 159 -5.48 -13.59 -1.20
C ALA A 159 -3.98 -13.34 -1.40
N ALA A 160 -3.61 -12.32 -2.18
CA ALA A 160 -2.22 -11.93 -2.38
C ALA A 160 -1.55 -11.51 -1.07
N ALA A 161 -2.22 -10.72 -0.22
CA ALA A 161 -1.68 -10.25 1.05
C ALA A 161 -1.33 -11.39 2.01
N ILE A 162 -2.16 -12.43 2.08
CA ILE A 162 -1.97 -13.57 3.01
C ILE A 162 -1.09 -14.68 2.45
N THR A 163 -0.86 -14.74 1.13
CA THR A 163 -0.09 -15.83 0.51
C THR A 163 1.18 -15.36 -0.18
N ARG A 164 1.17 -14.17 -0.75
CA ARG A 164 2.20 -13.65 -1.66
C ARG A 164 2.40 -14.52 -2.89
N THR A 165 1.29 -15.13 -3.36
CA THR A 165 1.23 -15.91 -4.60
C THR A 165 0.29 -15.24 -5.59
N ASP A 166 0.54 -15.46 -6.88
CA ASP A 166 -0.37 -15.05 -7.96
C ASP A 166 -1.63 -15.94 -8.01
N ALA A 167 -2.46 -15.74 -9.04
CA ALA A 167 -3.72 -16.47 -9.20
C ALA A 167 -3.53 -17.98 -9.38
N ASP A 168 -2.38 -18.39 -9.94
CA ASP A 168 -2.01 -19.79 -10.16
C ASP A 168 -1.38 -20.43 -8.91
N GLY A 169 -1.22 -19.69 -7.82
CA GLY A 169 -0.60 -20.15 -6.57
C GLY A 169 0.93 -20.08 -6.59
N GLU A 170 1.53 -19.40 -7.56
CA GLU A 170 2.98 -19.29 -7.72
C GLU A 170 3.55 -17.96 -7.15
N PRO A 171 4.78 -17.99 -6.63
CA PRO A 171 5.64 -19.18 -6.40
C PRO A 171 5.11 -20.01 -5.23
N PHE A 172 5.31 -21.32 -5.30
CA PHE A 172 4.94 -22.20 -4.19
C PHE A 172 5.57 -21.70 -2.87
N GLY A 173 4.75 -21.57 -1.83
CA GLY A 173 5.17 -21.03 -0.55
C GLY A 173 5.18 -19.50 -0.46
N GLY A 174 4.88 -18.78 -1.56
CA GLY A 174 4.84 -17.31 -1.61
C GLY A 174 6.20 -16.67 -1.88
N TRP A 175 6.18 -15.55 -2.57
CA TRP A 175 7.38 -14.73 -2.79
C TRP A 175 7.70 -13.92 -1.52
N ARG A 176 8.89 -14.07 -0.96
CA ARG A 176 9.29 -13.45 0.31
C ARG A 176 8.21 -13.66 1.40
N PRO A 177 7.98 -14.92 1.78
CA PRO A 177 6.83 -15.29 2.64
C PRO A 177 6.88 -14.68 4.05
N GLU A 178 8.00 -14.17 4.49
CA GLU A 178 8.18 -13.41 5.73
C GLU A 178 7.39 -12.10 5.74
N GLU A 179 7.08 -11.55 4.58
CA GLU A 179 6.32 -10.31 4.42
C GLU A 179 4.80 -10.52 4.28
N ARG A 180 4.32 -11.76 4.49
CA ARG A 180 2.88 -12.01 4.56
C ARG A 180 2.25 -11.33 5.76
N VAL A 181 1.02 -10.86 5.58
CA VAL A 181 0.17 -10.44 6.69
C VAL A 181 -0.85 -11.52 7.00
N ASN A 182 -1.38 -11.55 8.22
CA ASN A 182 -2.46 -12.48 8.56
C ASN A 182 -3.81 -11.99 8.00
N ARG A 183 -4.85 -12.81 8.12
CA ARG A 183 -6.18 -12.51 7.53
C ARG A 183 -6.83 -11.28 8.14
N GLU A 184 -6.73 -11.11 9.45
CA GLU A 184 -7.25 -9.95 10.17
C GLU A 184 -6.55 -8.67 9.71
N GLN A 185 -5.23 -8.69 9.58
CA GLN A 185 -4.44 -7.56 9.08
C GLN A 185 -4.77 -7.25 7.62
N ALA A 186 -4.93 -8.28 6.77
CA ALA A 186 -5.31 -8.09 5.37
C ALA A 186 -6.71 -7.46 5.26
N LEU A 187 -7.69 -7.98 5.99
CA LEU A 187 -9.06 -7.44 5.99
C LEU A 187 -9.08 -6.02 6.55
N ALA A 188 -8.38 -5.75 7.66
CA ALA A 188 -8.27 -4.42 8.23
C ALA A 188 -7.65 -3.43 7.23
N GLY A 189 -6.62 -3.84 6.48
CA GLY A 189 -5.97 -3.02 5.46
C GLY A 189 -6.94 -2.53 4.39
N PHE A 190 -7.87 -3.39 3.94
CA PHE A 190 -8.91 -3.02 2.96
C PHE A 190 -10.15 -2.34 3.57
N THR A 191 -10.28 -2.28 4.89
CA THR A 191 -11.48 -1.76 5.57
C THR A 191 -11.15 -0.68 6.60
N SER A 192 -10.93 -1.06 7.86
CA SER A 192 -10.75 -0.12 8.97
C SER A 192 -9.49 0.74 8.86
N GLU A 193 -8.39 0.17 8.37
CA GLU A 193 -7.14 0.93 8.18
C GLU A 193 -7.23 1.87 6.98
N ALA A 194 -7.92 1.45 5.90
CA ALA A 194 -8.22 2.33 4.77
C ALA A 194 -9.12 3.51 5.21
N ALA A 195 -10.14 3.24 6.05
CA ALA A 195 -10.97 4.29 6.64
C ALA A 195 -10.15 5.23 7.54
N PHE A 196 -9.28 4.68 8.39
CA PHE A 196 -8.36 5.46 9.22
C PHE A 196 -7.45 6.35 8.36
N ALA A 197 -6.88 5.80 7.29
CA ALA A 197 -6.03 6.55 6.37
C ALA A 197 -6.75 7.77 5.74
N GLY A 198 -8.08 7.69 5.59
CA GLY A 198 -8.93 8.75 5.06
C GLY A 198 -9.62 9.62 6.12
N PHE A 199 -9.23 9.57 7.40
CA PHE A 199 -9.93 10.26 8.51
C PHE A 199 -11.43 9.91 8.59
N ALA A 200 -11.77 8.67 8.32
CA ALA A 200 -13.15 8.19 8.24
C ALA A 200 -13.48 7.12 9.30
N GLU A 201 -12.53 6.79 10.18
CA GLU A 201 -12.79 5.91 11.33
C GLU A 201 -13.94 6.46 12.20
N GLY A 202 -14.77 5.56 12.71
CA GLY A 202 -15.99 5.94 13.42
C GLY A 202 -17.15 6.38 12.50
N ARG A 203 -16.91 6.49 11.20
CA ARG A 203 -17.92 6.79 10.20
C ARG A 203 -18.28 5.58 9.36
N PHE A 204 -17.29 4.84 8.89
CA PHE A 204 -17.41 3.60 8.13
C PHE A 204 -16.10 2.79 8.18
N GLY A 205 -16.10 1.60 7.60
CA GLY A 205 -14.96 0.68 7.58
C GLY A 205 -15.11 -0.47 8.57
N ARG A 206 -16.15 -0.41 9.43
CA ARG A 206 -16.50 -1.47 10.39
C ARG A 206 -18.01 -1.60 10.49
N LEU A 207 -18.47 -2.78 10.92
CA LEU A 207 -19.89 -3.02 11.22
C LEU A 207 -20.12 -2.83 12.73
N LEU A 208 -20.17 -1.58 13.19
CA LEU A 208 -20.41 -1.23 14.58
C LEU A 208 -21.63 -0.31 14.71
N PRO A 209 -22.38 -0.39 15.83
CA PRO A 209 -23.46 0.56 16.11
C PRO A 209 -22.98 2.00 16.07
N GLY A 210 -23.69 2.84 15.30
CA GLY A 210 -23.35 4.26 15.12
C GLY A 210 -22.49 4.55 13.89
N GLU A 211 -21.86 3.56 13.27
CA GLU A 211 -21.20 3.72 11.98
C GLU A 211 -22.19 3.55 10.81
N ARG A 212 -21.83 4.11 9.66
CA ARG A 212 -22.62 4.01 8.44
C ARG A 212 -22.69 2.55 7.99
N ALA A 213 -23.88 2.08 7.66
CA ALA A 213 -24.12 0.71 7.20
C ALA A 213 -23.64 0.53 5.74
N ASP A 214 -22.32 0.46 5.58
CA ASP A 214 -21.62 0.13 4.34
C ASP A 214 -21.07 -1.29 4.48
N PHE A 215 -21.62 -2.23 3.71
CA PHE A 215 -21.20 -3.62 3.77
C PHE A 215 -21.53 -4.37 2.48
N VAL A 216 -20.91 -5.53 2.33
CA VAL A 216 -21.20 -6.49 1.28
C VAL A 216 -21.66 -7.80 1.89
N LEU A 217 -22.62 -8.48 1.23
CA LEU A 217 -22.90 -9.89 1.44
C LEU A 217 -22.09 -10.68 0.41
N ILE A 218 -21.43 -11.71 0.85
CA ILE A 218 -20.55 -12.55 0.03
C ILE A 218 -20.93 -14.02 0.19
N ASP A 219 -20.56 -14.84 -0.79
CA ASP A 219 -20.96 -16.24 -0.86
C ASP A 219 -20.15 -17.17 0.07
N ARG A 220 -19.13 -16.66 0.75
CA ARG A 220 -18.28 -17.44 1.65
C ARG A 220 -17.62 -16.58 2.73
N ASP A 221 -17.15 -17.23 3.81
CA ASP A 221 -16.43 -16.55 4.89
C ASP A 221 -14.96 -16.32 4.49
N PRO A 222 -14.51 -15.06 4.35
CA PRO A 222 -13.13 -14.74 3.95
C PRO A 222 -12.10 -15.12 5.01
N MET A 223 -12.53 -15.34 6.27
CA MET A 223 -11.63 -15.73 7.35
C MET A 223 -11.34 -17.25 7.33
N LEU A 224 -12.20 -18.04 6.69
CA LEU A 224 -12.11 -19.51 6.65
C LEU A 224 -11.77 -20.06 5.27
N ALA A 225 -12.14 -19.37 4.20
CA ALA A 225 -11.91 -19.78 2.82
C ALA A 225 -10.44 -20.05 2.54
N SER A 226 -10.11 -21.07 1.76
CA SER A 226 -8.76 -21.26 1.24
C SER A 226 -8.37 -20.07 0.34
N PRO A 227 -7.07 -19.83 0.09
CA PRO A 227 -6.65 -18.73 -0.79
C PRO A 227 -7.22 -18.80 -2.21
N ALA A 228 -7.41 -20.00 -2.75
CA ALA A 228 -8.06 -20.19 -4.05
C ALA A 228 -9.54 -19.82 -3.99
N GLU A 229 -10.26 -20.32 -3.01
CA GLU A 229 -11.68 -19.99 -2.80
C GLU A 229 -11.85 -18.49 -2.51
N LEU A 230 -10.91 -17.86 -1.80
CA LEU A 230 -10.98 -16.42 -1.51
C LEU A 230 -10.94 -15.60 -2.80
N ARG A 231 -10.13 -15.97 -3.79
CA ARG A 231 -10.09 -15.32 -5.11
C ARG A 231 -11.39 -15.49 -5.92
N GLU A 232 -12.14 -16.54 -5.64
CA GLU A 232 -13.41 -16.85 -6.31
C GLU A 232 -14.63 -16.29 -5.57
N THR A 233 -14.42 -15.52 -4.51
CA THR A 233 -15.50 -14.94 -3.70
C THR A 233 -16.38 -14.05 -4.55
N ARG A 234 -17.70 -14.27 -4.47
CA ARG A 234 -18.68 -13.46 -5.18
C ARG A 234 -19.42 -12.54 -4.21
N VAL A 235 -19.51 -11.27 -4.59
CA VAL A 235 -20.40 -10.33 -3.91
C VAL A 235 -21.84 -10.61 -4.33
N LEU A 236 -22.69 -10.93 -3.38
CA LEU A 236 -24.11 -11.18 -3.59
C LEU A 236 -24.91 -9.87 -3.49
N GLU A 237 -24.55 -9.01 -2.54
CA GLU A 237 -25.18 -7.71 -2.37
C GLU A 237 -24.14 -6.68 -1.93
N THR A 238 -24.35 -5.42 -2.32
CA THR A 238 -23.60 -4.26 -1.80
C THR A 238 -24.58 -3.25 -1.21
N TRP A 239 -24.30 -2.82 0.00
CA TRP A 239 -25.08 -1.84 0.75
C TRP A 239 -24.24 -0.62 1.08
N VAL A 240 -24.78 0.58 0.83
CA VAL A 240 -24.16 1.87 1.14
C VAL A 240 -25.15 2.73 1.90
N GLY A 241 -24.78 3.13 3.12
CA GLY A 241 -25.66 3.90 3.99
C GLY A 241 -26.97 3.20 4.33
N GLY A 242 -26.95 1.86 4.46
CA GLY A 242 -28.12 1.04 4.72
C GLY A 242 -29.06 0.85 3.53
N ARG A 243 -28.65 1.27 2.33
CA ARG A 243 -29.43 1.09 1.10
C ARG A 243 -28.71 0.11 0.17
N LYS A 244 -29.40 -0.91 -0.30
CA LYS A 244 -28.89 -1.85 -1.29
C LYS A 244 -28.65 -1.13 -2.62
N VAL A 245 -27.43 -1.19 -3.12
CA VAL A 245 -26.99 -0.55 -4.38
C VAL A 245 -26.60 -1.54 -5.47
N TYR A 246 -26.40 -2.79 -5.09
CA TYR A 246 -26.11 -3.89 -5.99
C TYR A 246 -26.68 -5.19 -5.46
N GLU A 247 -27.14 -6.07 -6.35
CA GLU A 247 -27.56 -7.44 -6.12
C GLU A 247 -27.12 -8.30 -7.31
N ALA A 248 -26.49 -9.44 -7.03
CA ALA A 248 -26.13 -10.41 -8.06
C ALA A 248 -27.38 -11.10 -8.61
N ASP A 249 -27.37 -11.41 -9.92
CA ASP A 249 -28.41 -12.20 -10.59
C ASP A 249 -28.43 -13.66 -10.11
#